data_84384e676996c45f46b1088215454004
#
_entry.id   84384e676996c45f46b1088215454004
#
_cell.length_a   1.000
_cell.length_b   1.000
_cell.length_c   1.000
_cell.angle_alpha   90.00
_cell.angle_beta   90.00
_cell.angle_gamma   90.00
#
_symmetry.space_group_name_H-M   'P 1'
#
loop_
_entity.id
_entity.type
_entity.pdbx_description
1 polymer ?
#
loop_
_entity_poly.entity_id
_entity_poly.type
_entity_poly.pdbx_seq_one_letter_code
_entity_poly.pdbx_strand_id
1 'polypeptide(L)'
;MHRRTLTKIALGGLAGLPACEKKRDESPQSAVQRTQYYLDRIAKLDPLIHAVIEINPEALDIARRLDAESKLRGPLHGLPILIKDNIETGDRMLTTAGSLALLDSHPRGDAPLVQKLRAAGAVILGKTNLSEWANMRSPNSTSGWSARGGLTANPHVLDHNPSGSSSGSAAAVSASLCFAAIGTETDGSIVSPSSACGIVGLKPTLGLISGQGIIPITHWQDTAGPMARSVKDCALLLAAIAEKPVEWKPTARLEGLRLGFLRHLNGENEDVQKLTESSLDVLRSLGAEIIEVELPHTREISKLRFRAMLGEYREDLNAYLASTTSKVRSMADLIAFNKSNADKEMPYFGQEFLEMAAALDSEEAIAETKAARETARRLTREEGIDAVLNEHRLDALVVSTSDPADVTDLKNGHRGGRGCSTVPATAGYPHLSVPMGLVGRLPVNLSFFSTAWTEPLLLRLGHAFEQKARVEVSPGFLPHE
;
A
#
# COMPACT_ATOMS: atom_id res chain seq x y z
N MET A 1 41.36 -0.01 35.68
CA MET A 1 41.55 -1.25 34.88
C MET A 1 40.37 -2.17 35.10
N HIS A 2 39.32 -2.10 34.29
CA HIS A 2 38.24 -3.08 34.27
C HIS A 2 38.04 -3.48 32.82
N ARG A 3 38.46 -4.70 32.50
CA ARG A 3 38.23 -5.33 31.21
C ARG A 3 36.76 -5.74 31.13
N ARG A 4 36.02 -5.18 30.18
CA ARG A 4 34.71 -5.69 29.76
C ARG A 4 34.90 -6.87 28.84
N THR A 5 34.43 -8.02 29.25
CA THR A 5 34.38 -9.26 28.47
C THR A 5 33.27 -9.12 27.42
N LEU A 6 33.64 -9.05 26.14
CA LEU A 6 32.71 -9.14 25.02
C LEU A 6 32.36 -10.63 24.82
N THR A 7 31.14 -11.00 25.13
CA THR A 7 30.60 -12.31 24.81
C THR A 7 30.34 -12.37 23.30
N LYS A 8 31.15 -13.16 22.59
CA LYS A 8 30.93 -13.51 21.19
C LYS A 8 29.70 -14.42 21.10
N ILE A 9 28.59 -13.89 20.61
CA ILE A 9 27.46 -14.70 20.16
C ILE A 9 27.88 -15.35 18.84
N ALA A 10 28.01 -16.67 18.83
CA ALA A 10 28.32 -17.45 17.66
C ALA A 10 27.16 -17.31 16.64
N LEU A 11 27.45 -16.76 15.47
CA LEU A 11 26.62 -16.87 14.28
C LEU A 11 26.61 -18.34 13.82
N GLY A 12 25.67 -19.11 14.35
CA GLY A 12 25.31 -20.41 13.81
C GLY A 12 24.72 -20.24 12.41
N GLY A 13 25.28 -20.93 11.44
CA GLY A 13 24.98 -20.80 10.02
C GLY A 13 23.49 -20.88 9.69
N LEU A 14 22.98 -19.83 9.09
CA LEU A 14 21.73 -19.81 8.32
C LEU A 14 21.97 -20.49 6.96
N ALA A 15 22.24 -21.79 6.98
CA ALA A 15 22.21 -22.59 5.77
C ALA A 15 20.77 -23.00 5.48
N GLY A 16 20.19 -22.42 4.40
CA GLY A 16 19.04 -22.99 3.72
C GLY A 16 17.71 -22.87 4.46
N LEU A 17 17.14 -21.65 4.57
CA LEU A 17 15.69 -21.54 4.66
C LEU A 17 15.11 -22.03 3.31
N PRO A 18 14.17 -22.99 3.29
CA PRO A 18 13.62 -23.47 2.04
C PRO A 18 12.94 -22.29 1.33
N ALA A 19 13.28 -22.08 0.06
CA ALA A 19 12.56 -21.20 -0.83
C ALA A 19 11.06 -21.43 -0.65
N CYS A 20 10.29 -20.34 -0.58
CA CYS A 20 8.84 -20.41 -0.40
C CYS A 20 8.25 -21.21 -1.57
N GLU A 21 8.04 -22.51 -1.37
CA GLU A 21 7.43 -23.36 -2.39
C GLU A 21 6.04 -22.82 -2.70
N LYS A 22 5.82 -22.41 -3.94
CA LYS A 22 4.51 -22.09 -4.55
C LYS A 22 3.64 -23.35 -4.74
N LYS A 23 3.70 -24.34 -3.88
CA LYS A 23 2.67 -25.37 -3.82
C LYS A 23 1.50 -24.77 -3.03
N ARG A 24 0.49 -24.27 -3.75
CA ARG A 24 -0.86 -24.23 -3.19
C ARG A 24 -1.14 -25.67 -2.75
N ASP A 25 -1.21 -25.88 -1.45
CA ASP A 25 -1.74 -27.12 -0.91
C ASP A 25 -3.21 -27.16 -1.37
N GLU A 26 -3.52 -27.99 -2.38
CA GLU A 26 -4.83 -28.11 -3.00
C GLU A 26 -5.83 -28.86 -2.09
N SER A 27 -5.38 -29.29 -0.91
CA SER A 27 -6.28 -29.85 0.08
C SER A 27 -7.20 -28.76 0.65
N PRO A 28 -8.50 -29.02 0.82
CA PRO A 28 -9.43 -28.08 1.45
C PRO A 28 -9.08 -27.95 2.93
N GLN A 29 -8.18 -27.03 3.25
CA GLN A 29 -7.81 -26.71 4.62
C GLN A 29 -8.96 -25.93 5.27
N SER A 30 -9.28 -26.25 6.53
CA SER A 30 -10.27 -25.50 7.31
C SER A 30 -9.79 -24.06 7.57
N ALA A 31 -10.72 -23.18 7.93
CA ALA A 31 -10.39 -21.81 8.31
C ALA A 31 -9.43 -21.79 9.53
N VAL A 32 -9.61 -22.70 10.48
CA VAL A 32 -8.72 -22.87 11.63
C VAL A 32 -7.31 -23.26 11.20
N GLN A 33 -7.16 -24.24 10.30
CA GLN A 33 -5.84 -24.67 9.83
C GLN A 33 -5.10 -23.55 9.10
N ARG A 34 -5.79 -22.81 8.21
CA ARG A 34 -5.21 -21.65 7.52
C ARG A 34 -4.80 -20.56 8.49
N THR A 35 -5.67 -20.22 9.43
CA THR A 35 -5.40 -19.19 10.43
C THR A 35 -4.19 -19.55 11.27
N GLN A 36 -4.12 -20.78 11.79
CA GLN A 36 -2.99 -21.27 12.57
C GLN A 36 -1.70 -21.24 11.76
N TYR A 37 -1.73 -21.70 10.50
CA TYR A 37 -0.56 -21.65 9.60
C TYR A 37 0.03 -20.24 9.47
N TYR A 38 -0.82 -19.21 9.29
CA TYR A 38 -0.33 -17.84 9.18
C TYR A 38 0.13 -17.27 10.52
N LEU A 39 -0.52 -17.61 11.64
CA LEU A 39 -0.06 -17.23 12.98
C LEU A 39 1.33 -17.80 13.29
N ASP A 40 1.57 -19.06 12.95
CA ASP A 40 2.87 -19.72 13.13
C ASP A 40 3.95 -19.05 12.24
N ARG A 41 3.60 -18.68 11.01
CA ARG A 41 4.51 -17.93 10.12
C ARG A 41 4.82 -16.54 10.65
N ILE A 42 3.83 -15.81 11.15
CA ILE A 42 4.03 -14.50 11.79
C ILE A 42 5.00 -14.67 12.98
N ALA A 43 4.73 -15.61 13.88
CA ALA A 43 5.59 -15.85 15.04
C ALA A 43 7.06 -16.17 14.64
N LYS A 44 7.26 -16.84 13.50
CA LYS A 44 8.58 -17.23 13.00
C LYS A 44 9.33 -16.14 12.23
N LEU A 45 8.63 -15.43 11.35
CA LEU A 45 9.26 -14.55 10.34
C LEU A 45 9.09 -13.06 10.63
N ASP A 46 8.00 -12.67 11.30
CA ASP A 46 7.75 -11.25 11.56
C ASP A 46 8.78 -10.59 12.50
N PRO A 47 9.44 -11.29 13.43
CA PRO A 47 10.56 -10.72 14.19
C PRO A 47 11.73 -10.21 13.31
N LEU A 48 11.81 -10.62 12.04
CA LEU A 48 12.81 -10.14 11.09
C LEU A 48 12.37 -8.89 10.33
N ILE A 49 11.05 -8.69 10.14
CA ILE A 49 10.53 -7.66 9.23
C ILE A 49 9.58 -6.67 9.88
N HIS A 50 9.04 -6.95 11.06
CA HIS A 50 8.11 -6.07 11.79
C HIS A 50 6.95 -5.54 10.93
N ALA A 51 6.32 -6.43 10.16
CA ALA A 51 5.23 -6.10 9.26
C ALA A 51 3.86 -6.08 9.98
N VAL A 52 3.71 -6.86 11.06
CA VAL A 52 2.48 -7.01 11.83
C VAL A 52 2.61 -6.26 13.15
N ILE A 53 1.79 -5.23 13.34
CA ILE A 53 1.83 -4.38 14.54
C ILE A 53 0.96 -4.93 15.68
N GLU A 54 -0.08 -5.70 15.33
CA GLU A 54 -1.00 -6.31 16.30
C GLU A 54 -1.69 -7.54 15.70
N ILE A 55 -1.74 -8.64 16.44
CA ILE A 55 -2.49 -9.84 16.06
C ILE A 55 -3.87 -9.79 16.68
N ASN A 56 -4.90 -10.15 15.91
CA ASN A 56 -6.26 -10.26 16.42
C ASN A 56 -6.37 -11.44 17.40
N PRO A 57 -6.62 -11.18 18.70
CA PRO A 57 -6.71 -12.23 19.69
C PRO A 57 -7.92 -13.16 19.49
N GLU A 58 -8.88 -12.77 18.63
CA GLU A 58 -10.09 -13.52 18.32
C GLU A 58 -9.99 -14.30 16.99
N ALA A 59 -8.86 -14.23 16.27
CA ALA A 59 -8.71 -14.79 14.92
C ALA A 59 -9.07 -16.28 14.85
N LEU A 60 -8.59 -17.10 15.79
CA LEU A 60 -8.90 -18.54 15.85
C LEU A 60 -10.35 -18.82 16.22
N ASP A 61 -10.96 -18.01 17.08
CA ASP A 61 -12.37 -18.16 17.42
C ASP A 61 -13.28 -17.79 16.25
N ILE A 62 -12.90 -16.76 15.48
CA ILE A 62 -13.57 -16.41 14.23
C ILE A 62 -13.46 -17.59 13.25
N ALA A 63 -12.27 -18.15 13.07
CA ALA A 63 -12.04 -19.28 12.18
C ALA A 63 -12.85 -20.50 12.57
N ARG A 64 -12.95 -20.85 13.88
CA ARG A 64 -13.79 -21.96 14.38
C ARG A 64 -15.27 -21.74 14.07
N ARG A 65 -15.78 -20.52 14.25
CA ARG A 65 -17.17 -20.18 13.89
C ARG A 65 -17.43 -20.36 12.40
N LEU A 66 -16.49 -19.94 11.54
CA LEU A 66 -16.61 -20.11 10.09
C LEU A 66 -16.58 -21.58 9.67
N ASP A 67 -15.70 -22.41 10.27
CA ASP A 67 -15.66 -23.85 9.99
C ASP A 67 -16.94 -24.59 10.44
N ALA A 68 -17.66 -24.05 11.42
CA ALA A 68 -18.94 -24.61 11.89
C ALA A 68 -20.14 -24.22 11.00
N GLU A 69 -19.99 -23.31 10.06
CA GLU A 69 -21.06 -22.89 9.16
C GLU A 69 -21.34 -23.96 8.09
N SER A 70 -22.60 -24.25 7.86
CA SER A 70 -23.01 -25.24 6.86
C SER A 70 -22.84 -24.79 5.41
N LYS A 71 -22.64 -23.48 5.18
CA LYS A 71 -22.47 -22.88 3.84
C LYS A 71 -21.34 -21.86 3.87
N LEU A 72 -20.54 -21.87 2.81
CA LEU A 72 -19.54 -20.82 2.59
C LEU A 72 -20.23 -19.48 2.34
N ARG A 73 -19.76 -18.41 2.98
CA ARG A 73 -20.28 -17.05 2.79
C ARG A 73 -19.91 -16.47 1.43
N GLY A 74 -18.75 -16.90 0.89
CA GLY A 74 -18.23 -16.42 -0.39
C GLY A 74 -16.80 -16.91 -0.64
N PRO A 75 -16.14 -16.39 -1.69
CA PRO A 75 -14.78 -16.80 -2.05
C PRO A 75 -13.70 -16.46 -1.02
N LEU A 76 -13.97 -15.54 -0.08
CA LEU A 76 -13.05 -15.20 1.03
C LEU A 76 -13.29 -16.01 2.31
N HIS A 77 -14.23 -16.95 2.30
CA HIS A 77 -14.59 -17.73 3.49
C HIS A 77 -13.39 -18.48 4.08
N GLY A 78 -13.05 -18.13 5.33
CA GLY A 78 -11.92 -18.69 6.07
C GLY A 78 -10.55 -18.26 5.58
N LEU A 79 -10.43 -17.20 4.75
CA LEU A 79 -9.15 -16.67 4.31
C LEU A 79 -8.66 -15.58 5.28
N PRO A 80 -7.44 -15.72 5.86
CA PRO A 80 -6.85 -14.75 6.76
C PRO A 80 -6.35 -13.50 6.02
N ILE A 81 -6.87 -12.33 6.42
CA ILE A 81 -6.56 -11.02 5.84
C ILE A 81 -5.97 -10.11 6.91
N LEU A 82 -4.91 -9.38 6.58
CA LEU A 82 -4.34 -8.32 7.42
C LEU A 82 -4.87 -6.94 6.99
N ILE A 83 -5.03 -6.05 7.96
CA ILE A 83 -5.61 -4.71 7.77
C ILE A 83 -4.61 -3.66 8.23
N LYS A 84 -4.33 -2.64 7.40
CA LYS A 84 -3.44 -1.53 7.78
C LYS A 84 -3.94 -0.81 9.03
N ASP A 85 -3.04 -0.42 9.93
CA ASP A 85 -3.37 0.13 11.24
C ASP A 85 -3.99 1.56 11.23
N ASN A 86 -4.35 2.06 10.08
CA ASN A 86 -5.18 3.26 9.94
C ASN A 86 -6.64 2.96 9.53
N ILE A 87 -7.05 1.69 9.49
CA ILE A 87 -8.41 1.25 9.13
C ILE A 87 -9.07 0.67 10.39
N GLU A 88 -10.22 1.21 10.79
CA GLU A 88 -10.95 0.80 12.00
C GLU A 88 -11.49 -0.63 11.91
N THR A 89 -11.30 -1.38 12.99
CA THR A 89 -11.89 -2.71 13.21
C THR A 89 -12.62 -2.73 14.56
N GLY A 90 -13.87 -3.18 14.58
CA GLY A 90 -14.74 -3.22 15.76
C GLY A 90 -14.50 -4.42 16.65
N ASP A 91 -13.25 -4.82 16.83
CA ASP A 91 -12.77 -5.88 17.72
C ASP A 91 -11.84 -5.30 18.80
N ARG A 92 -11.04 -6.12 19.46
CA ARG A 92 -10.16 -5.67 20.56
C ARG A 92 -8.85 -5.02 20.09
N MET A 93 -8.60 -5.03 18.78
CA MET A 93 -7.40 -4.37 18.23
C MET A 93 -7.57 -2.84 18.20
N LEU A 94 -6.42 -2.15 18.28
CA LEU A 94 -6.39 -0.70 18.16
C LEU A 94 -6.28 -0.26 16.69
N THR A 95 -6.57 1.02 16.45
CA THR A 95 -6.35 1.71 15.18
C THR A 95 -5.66 3.02 15.49
N THR A 96 -4.36 3.11 15.18
CA THR A 96 -3.49 4.15 15.72
C THR A 96 -2.70 4.94 14.68
N ALA A 97 -2.79 4.59 13.39
CA ALA A 97 -1.87 5.09 12.37
C ALA A 97 -0.38 4.96 12.77
N GLY A 98 -0.06 3.96 13.60
CA GLY A 98 1.29 3.69 14.11
C GLY A 98 1.76 4.59 15.26
N SER A 99 0.95 5.56 15.69
CA SER A 99 1.31 6.53 16.74
C SER A 99 0.90 6.06 18.14
N LEU A 100 1.68 6.42 19.14
CA LEU A 100 1.35 6.23 20.55
C LEU A 100 0.22 7.16 21.02
N ALA A 101 -0.06 8.23 20.27
CA ALA A 101 -1.09 9.22 20.59
C ALA A 101 -2.51 8.64 20.62
N LEU A 102 -2.76 7.52 19.94
CA LEU A 102 -4.07 6.88 19.85
C LEU A 102 -4.18 5.55 20.59
N LEU A 103 -3.24 5.22 21.48
CA LEU A 103 -3.28 3.97 22.27
C LEU A 103 -4.48 3.89 23.23
N ASP A 104 -5.06 5.02 23.59
CA ASP A 104 -6.27 5.10 24.43
C ASP A 104 -7.57 5.22 23.59
N SER A 105 -7.46 5.16 22.27
CA SER A 105 -8.61 5.24 21.36
C SER A 105 -9.12 3.83 21.03
N HIS A 106 -10.42 3.61 21.25
CA HIS A 106 -11.10 2.39 20.83
C HIS A 106 -12.02 2.68 19.65
N PRO A 107 -11.92 1.91 18.55
CA PRO A 107 -12.80 2.05 17.40
C PRO A 107 -14.27 1.88 17.80
N ARG A 108 -15.16 2.67 17.19
CA ARG A 108 -16.62 2.58 17.45
C ARG A 108 -17.26 1.38 16.76
N GLY A 109 -16.57 0.78 15.81
CA GLY A 109 -17.03 -0.32 15.00
C GLY A 109 -16.08 -0.61 13.84
N ASP A 110 -16.48 -1.53 13.00
CA ASP A 110 -15.77 -1.82 11.76
C ASP A 110 -15.97 -0.70 10.73
N ALA A 111 -14.91 -0.32 10.03
CA ALA A 111 -15.03 0.42 8.77
C ALA A 111 -15.90 -0.37 7.77
N PRO A 112 -16.68 0.27 6.87
CA PRO A 112 -17.56 -0.43 5.93
C PRO A 112 -16.86 -1.53 5.12
N LEU A 113 -15.60 -1.30 4.70
CA LEU A 113 -14.82 -2.32 4.01
C LEU A 113 -14.52 -3.55 4.90
N VAL A 114 -14.33 -3.37 6.21
CA VAL A 114 -14.10 -4.47 7.16
C VAL A 114 -15.38 -5.25 7.41
N GLN A 115 -16.54 -4.55 7.50
CA GLN A 115 -17.85 -5.19 7.57
C GLN A 115 -18.08 -6.11 6.36
N LYS A 116 -17.75 -5.64 5.15
CA LYS A 116 -17.85 -6.42 3.92
C LYS A 116 -16.90 -7.62 3.91
N LEU A 117 -15.66 -7.47 4.37
CA LEU A 117 -14.73 -8.60 4.52
C LEU A 117 -15.29 -9.67 5.45
N ARG A 118 -15.79 -9.27 6.64
CA ARG A 118 -16.42 -10.23 7.59
C ARG A 118 -17.67 -10.86 7.01
N ALA A 119 -18.50 -10.10 6.30
CA ALA A 119 -19.69 -10.63 5.62
C ALA A 119 -19.30 -11.66 4.53
N ALA A 120 -18.18 -11.46 3.81
CA ALA A 120 -17.63 -12.41 2.86
C ALA A 120 -16.94 -13.63 3.51
N GLY A 121 -16.87 -13.67 4.84
CA GLY A 121 -16.28 -14.76 5.61
C GLY A 121 -14.77 -14.69 5.80
N ALA A 122 -14.13 -13.55 5.55
CA ALA A 122 -12.71 -13.37 5.83
C ALA A 122 -12.42 -13.43 7.34
N VAL A 123 -11.28 -13.98 7.71
CA VAL A 123 -10.72 -13.91 9.06
C VAL A 123 -9.82 -12.68 9.14
N ILE A 124 -10.21 -11.67 9.93
CA ILE A 124 -9.32 -10.52 10.20
C ILE A 124 -8.23 -11.01 11.16
N LEU A 125 -7.02 -11.21 10.58
CA LEU A 125 -5.90 -11.85 11.27
C LEU A 125 -5.16 -10.90 12.22
N GLY A 126 -5.12 -9.61 11.87
CA GLY A 126 -4.37 -8.60 12.62
C GLY A 126 -4.26 -7.28 11.89
N LYS A 127 -3.48 -6.36 12.48
CA LYS A 127 -3.12 -5.06 11.92
C LYS A 127 -1.70 -5.09 11.38
N THR A 128 -1.47 -4.41 10.25
CA THR A 128 -0.13 -4.24 9.71
C THR A 128 0.46 -2.90 10.12
N ASN A 129 1.78 -2.89 10.34
CA ASN A 129 2.53 -1.67 10.53
C ASN A 129 2.48 -0.79 9.27
N LEU A 130 2.82 0.48 9.42
CA LEU A 130 2.77 1.47 8.36
C LEU A 130 3.80 2.56 8.62
N SER A 131 4.07 3.39 7.64
CA SER A 131 4.72 4.67 7.89
C SER A 131 3.79 5.52 8.74
N GLU A 132 4.25 5.99 9.90
CA GLU A 132 3.42 6.70 10.86
C GLU A 132 2.66 7.88 10.24
N TRP A 133 1.37 8.01 10.57
CA TRP A 133 0.45 8.99 9.95
C TRP A 133 0.48 8.96 8.43
N ALA A 134 0.69 7.78 7.84
CA ALA A 134 0.79 7.55 6.40
C ALA A 134 1.84 8.46 5.70
N ASN A 135 2.99 8.69 6.33
CA ASN A 135 4.08 9.60 5.92
C ASN A 135 3.76 11.11 6.02
N MET A 136 2.62 11.50 6.59
CA MET A 136 2.22 12.90 6.72
C MET A 136 2.68 13.54 8.04
N ARG A 137 3.82 13.13 8.57
CA ARG A 137 4.42 13.74 9.77
C ARG A 137 5.58 14.68 9.45
N SER A 138 6.54 14.26 8.64
CA SER A 138 7.78 15.01 8.36
C SER A 138 8.24 14.80 6.90
N PRO A 139 8.91 15.79 6.27
CA PRO A 139 9.59 15.59 4.99
C PRO A 139 10.76 14.61 5.09
N ASN A 140 11.26 14.34 6.30
CA ASN A 140 12.33 13.38 6.57
C ASN A 140 11.78 12.05 7.11
N SER A 141 10.48 11.79 6.97
CA SER A 141 9.89 10.50 7.38
C SER A 141 10.57 9.33 6.68
N THR A 142 10.94 8.31 7.44
CA THR A 142 11.40 7.03 6.89
C THR A 142 10.19 6.13 6.72
N SER A 143 9.91 5.73 5.47
CA SER A 143 8.81 4.81 5.18
C SER A 143 9.01 3.49 5.95
N GLY A 144 7.90 2.95 6.47
CA GLY A 144 7.88 1.74 7.27
C GLY A 144 8.15 1.92 8.76
N TRP A 145 8.56 3.12 9.20
CA TRP A 145 8.74 3.38 10.62
C TRP A 145 7.48 3.96 11.28
N SER A 146 7.17 3.47 12.47
CA SER A 146 6.16 4.04 13.36
C SER A 146 6.59 3.92 14.83
N ALA A 147 6.16 4.85 15.69
CA ALA A 147 6.51 4.82 17.11
C ALA A 147 5.94 3.57 17.83
N ARG A 148 4.77 3.09 17.40
CA ARG A 148 4.12 1.90 17.95
C ARG A 148 4.73 0.60 17.42
N GLY A 149 5.02 0.51 16.13
CA GLY A 149 5.39 -0.73 15.44
C GLY A 149 6.88 -0.89 15.14
N GLY A 150 7.69 0.16 15.36
CA GLY A 150 9.09 0.16 14.94
C GLY A 150 9.24 0.25 13.41
N LEU A 151 10.36 -0.22 12.90
CA LEU A 151 10.70 -0.17 11.48
C LEU A 151 10.36 -1.49 10.78
N THR A 152 9.48 -1.42 9.79
CA THR A 152 9.25 -2.54 8.87
C THR A 152 10.43 -2.64 7.90
N ALA A 153 11.02 -3.83 7.78
CA ALA A 153 12.09 -4.14 6.84
C ALA A 153 11.54 -4.70 5.52
N ASN A 154 12.29 -4.53 4.44
CA ASN A 154 11.98 -5.17 3.16
C ASN A 154 12.27 -6.68 3.25
N PRO A 155 11.30 -7.58 2.95
CA PRO A 155 11.50 -9.02 3.09
C PRO A 155 12.48 -9.62 2.06
N HIS A 156 12.82 -8.90 1.00
CA HIS A 156 13.84 -9.34 0.03
C HIS A 156 15.24 -9.10 0.55
N VAL A 157 15.51 -7.88 1.04
CA VAL A 157 16.78 -7.45 1.60
C VAL A 157 16.50 -6.59 2.85
N LEU A 158 16.86 -7.10 4.02
CA LEU A 158 16.39 -6.59 5.32
C LEU A 158 16.87 -5.17 5.67
N ASP A 159 17.98 -4.71 5.12
CA ASP A 159 18.47 -3.35 5.31
C ASP A 159 17.89 -2.34 4.30
N HIS A 160 17.02 -2.79 3.39
CA HIS A 160 16.35 -1.92 2.41
C HIS A 160 14.95 -1.51 2.88
N ASN A 161 14.50 -0.39 2.33
CA ASN A 161 13.21 0.19 2.69
C ASN A 161 12.07 -0.56 1.96
N PRO A 162 10.99 -0.96 2.64
CA PRO A 162 9.83 -1.59 2.01
C PRO A 162 8.95 -0.58 1.25
N SER A 163 9.34 0.71 1.18
CA SER A 163 8.48 1.81 0.78
C SER A 163 7.25 1.97 1.71
N GLY A 164 6.28 2.79 1.34
CA GLY A 164 5.10 3.03 2.18
C GLY A 164 4.07 3.94 1.51
N SER A 165 3.07 4.28 2.28
CA SER A 165 2.89 4.07 3.73
C SER A 165 2.29 2.70 4.12
N SER A 166 1.81 1.85 3.19
CA SER A 166 1.30 0.50 3.50
C SER A 166 2.43 -0.53 3.58
N SER A 167 3.51 -0.17 4.29
CA SER A 167 4.77 -0.92 4.39
C SER A 167 4.57 -2.33 4.93
N GLY A 168 3.92 -2.46 6.08
CA GLY A 168 3.65 -3.74 6.71
C GLY A 168 2.69 -4.60 5.90
N SER A 169 1.68 -3.99 5.22
CA SER A 169 0.76 -4.73 4.34
C SER A 169 1.51 -5.38 3.18
N ALA A 170 2.41 -4.64 2.52
CA ALA A 170 3.23 -5.16 1.42
C ALA A 170 4.22 -6.22 1.89
N ALA A 171 4.98 -5.95 2.95
CA ALA A 171 5.96 -6.87 3.49
C ALA A 171 5.32 -8.17 3.99
N ALA A 172 4.17 -8.10 4.67
CA ALA A 172 3.44 -9.27 5.15
C ALA A 172 2.93 -10.16 4.01
N VAL A 173 2.38 -9.56 2.94
CA VAL A 173 1.92 -10.31 1.76
C VAL A 173 3.10 -10.97 1.03
N SER A 174 4.20 -10.24 0.83
CA SER A 174 5.43 -10.74 0.21
C SER A 174 6.01 -11.91 1.00
N ALA A 175 6.13 -11.78 2.32
CA ALA A 175 6.62 -12.83 3.23
C ALA A 175 5.61 -13.97 3.46
N SER A 176 4.45 -13.94 2.83
CA SER A 176 3.37 -14.92 3.01
C SER A 176 2.93 -15.04 4.48
N LEU A 177 2.76 -13.92 5.19
CA LEU A 177 2.22 -13.88 6.55
C LEU A 177 0.69 -13.80 6.59
N CYS A 178 0.05 -13.66 5.42
CA CYS A 178 -1.41 -13.66 5.25
C CYS A 178 -1.77 -14.12 3.84
N PHE A 179 -3.05 -14.35 3.59
CA PHE A 179 -3.54 -14.60 2.23
C PHE A 179 -3.40 -13.34 1.38
N ALA A 180 -3.87 -12.20 1.88
CA ALA A 180 -3.79 -10.87 1.27
C ALA A 180 -3.92 -9.81 2.37
N ALA A 181 -3.69 -8.54 2.03
CA ALA A 181 -3.85 -7.43 2.96
C ALA A 181 -4.62 -6.26 2.33
N ILE A 182 -5.15 -5.38 3.18
CA ILE A 182 -5.68 -4.09 2.76
C ILE A 182 -4.67 -3.01 3.13
N GLY A 183 -4.30 -2.19 2.13
CA GLY A 183 -3.57 -0.95 2.30
C GLY A 183 -4.44 0.27 2.12
N THR A 184 -3.86 1.46 2.26
CA THR A 184 -4.47 2.74 1.89
C THR A 184 -3.51 3.57 1.06
N GLU A 185 -4.03 4.36 0.16
CA GLU A 185 -3.23 5.26 -0.67
C GLU A 185 -3.87 6.63 -0.80
N THR A 186 -3.05 7.65 -0.57
CA THR A 186 -3.28 9.03 -0.96
C THR A 186 -2.48 9.34 -2.22
N ASP A 187 -1.20 8.94 -2.25
CA ASP A 187 -0.31 9.00 -3.41
C ASP A 187 0.81 7.96 -3.25
N GLY A 188 0.74 6.88 -4.02
CA GLY A 188 1.74 5.82 -4.05
C GLY A 188 1.67 4.80 -2.91
N SER A 189 0.90 5.04 -1.86
CA SER A 189 0.97 4.26 -0.61
C SER A 189 0.44 2.82 -0.67
N ILE A 190 -0.08 2.36 -1.81
CA ILE A 190 -0.36 0.96 -2.15
C ILE A 190 0.63 0.49 -3.21
N VAL A 191 0.72 1.25 -4.32
CA VAL A 191 1.46 0.79 -5.49
C VAL A 191 2.97 0.78 -5.28
N SER A 192 3.52 1.79 -4.57
CA SER A 192 4.97 1.88 -4.31
C SER A 192 5.49 0.76 -3.39
N PRO A 193 4.89 0.50 -2.19
CA PRO A 193 5.30 -0.63 -1.37
C PRO A 193 5.00 -1.98 -2.03
N SER A 194 3.99 -2.06 -2.92
CA SER A 194 3.77 -3.27 -3.72
C SER A 194 4.92 -3.52 -4.69
N SER A 195 5.48 -2.47 -5.32
CA SER A 195 6.67 -2.57 -6.16
C SER A 195 7.89 -2.98 -5.34
N ALA A 196 8.19 -2.27 -4.26
CA ALA A 196 9.35 -2.52 -3.41
C ALA A 196 9.36 -3.92 -2.77
N CYS A 197 8.18 -4.53 -2.57
CA CYS A 197 8.03 -5.86 -1.97
C CYS A 197 7.64 -6.96 -2.99
N GLY A 198 7.54 -6.65 -4.29
CA GLY A 198 7.29 -7.62 -5.36
C GLY A 198 5.92 -8.30 -5.29
N ILE A 199 4.88 -7.55 -5.02
CA ILE A 199 3.49 -8.03 -4.96
C ILE A 199 2.58 -7.22 -5.87
N VAL A 200 1.34 -7.66 -6.06
CA VAL A 200 0.30 -6.91 -6.77
C VAL A 200 -0.40 -5.96 -5.81
N GLY A 201 -0.50 -4.68 -6.18
CA GLY A 201 -1.29 -3.68 -5.46
C GLY A 201 -2.22 -2.93 -6.39
N LEU A 202 -3.45 -2.73 -5.98
CA LEU A 202 -4.43 -1.94 -6.72
C LEU A 202 -4.95 -0.79 -5.86
N LYS A 203 -4.68 0.43 -6.29
CA LYS A 203 -5.40 1.62 -5.85
C LYS A 203 -6.65 1.77 -6.73
N PRO A 204 -7.84 1.57 -6.20
CA PRO A 204 -9.06 1.71 -7.02
C PRO A 204 -9.42 3.17 -7.29
N THR A 205 -10.45 3.38 -8.10
CA THR A 205 -11.09 4.67 -8.30
C THR A 205 -11.56 5.23 -6.96
N LEU A 206 -11.31 6.52 -6.72
CA LEU A 206 -11.82 7.22 -5.54
C LEU A 206 -13.34 7.06 -5.42
N GLY A 207 -13.80 6.59 -4.26
CA GLY A 207 -15.21 6.32 -3.99
C GLY A 207 -15.70 4.93 -4.41
N LEU A 208 -14.85 4.07 -5.02
CA LEU A 208 -15.19 2.67 -5.22
C LEU A 208 -15.17 1.88 -3.90
N ILE A 209 -14.34 2.30 -2.96
CA ILE A 209 -14.31 1.79 -1.58
C ILE A 209 -14.60 2.96 -0.65
N SER A 210 -15.46 2.74 0.35
CA SER A 210 -15.79 3.75 1.36
C SER A 210 -14.54 4.16 2.15
N GLY A 211 -14.32 5.47 2.29
CA GLY A 211 -13.27 6.03 3.17
C GLY A 211 -13.68 6.13 4.65
N GLN A 212 -14.93 5.80 5.00
CA GLN A 212 -15.40 5.87 6.37
C GLN A 212 -14.65 4.87 7.27
N GLY A 213 -14.25 5.31 8.46
CA GLY A 213 -13.49 4.50 9.41
C GLY A 213 -12.02 4.30 9.01
N ILE A 214 -11.49 5.19 8.16
CA ILE A 214 -10.06 5.26 7.82
C ILE A 214 -9.51 6.57 8.38
N ILE A 215 -8.38 6.51 9.12
CA ILE A 215 -7.67 7.72 9.56
C ILE A 215 -7.17 8.45 8.32
N PRO A 216 -7.62 9.70 8.07
CA PRO A 216 -7.42 10.35 6.79
C PRO A 216 -6.10 11.10 6.68
N ILE A 217 -5.67 11.30 5.43
CA ILE A 217 -4.88 12.45 5.01
C ILE A 217 -5.82 13.44 4.34
N THR A 218 -6.53 13.02 3.30
CA THR A 218 -7.53 13.84 2.59
C THR A 218 -8.61 12.95 1.95
N HIS A 219 -9.87 13.25 2.21
CA HIS A 219 -10.98 12.53 1.58
C HIS A 219 -11.07 12.72 0.05
N TRP A 220 -10.29 13.64 -0.50
CA TRP A 220 -10.23 13.91 -1.94
C TRP A 220 -9.31 12.99 -2.73
N GLN A 221 -8.42 12.25 -2.06
CA GLN A 221 -7.50 11.31 -2.70
C GLN A 221 -7.44 9.95 -2.00
N ASP A 222 -7.73 9.88 -0.69
CA ASP A 222 -7.59 8.67 0.10
C ASP A 222 -8.54 7.57 -0.40
N THR A 223 -7.97 6.40 -0.63
CA THR A 223 -8.75 5.18 -0.84
C THR A 223 -8.04 3.99 -0.22
N ALA A 224 -8.81 3.01 0.25
CA ALA A 224 -8.27 1.70 0.56
C ALA A 224 -8.16 0.85 -0.72
N GLY A 225 -7.31 -0.16 -0.70
CA GLY A 225 -7.19 -1.08 -1.81
C GLY A 225 -6.51 -2.39 -1.46
N PRO A 226 -6.73 -3.43 -2.28
CA PRO A 226 -6.18 -4.76 -2.08
C PRO A 226 -4.71 -4.84 -2.45
N MET A 227 -3.97 -5.63 -1.65
CA MET A 227 -2.58 -6.01 -1.84
C MET A 227 -2.47 -7.53 -1.74
N ALA A 228 -1.99 -8.20 -2.78
CA ALA A 228 -2.00 -9.67 -2.88
C ALA A 228 -0.79 -10.18 -3.69
N ARG A 229 -0.57 -11.51 -3.67
CA ARG A 229 0.51 -12.14 -4.45
C ARG A 229 0.17 -12.39 -5.91
N SER A 230 -1.11 -12.22 -6.30
CA SER A 230 -1.56 -12.37 -7.69
C SER A 230 -2.65 -11.37 -8.05
N VAL A 231 -2.77 -11.04 -9.33
CA VAL A 231 -3.85 -10.18 -9.83
C VAL A 231 -5.22 -10.81 -9.55
N LYS A 232 -5.33 -12.14 -9.62
CA LYS A 232 -6.57 -12.86 -9.31
C LYS A 232 -6.99 -12.67 -7.84
N ASP A 233 -6.07 -12.82 -6.89
CA ASP A 233 -6.36 -12.65 -5.47
C ASP A 233 -6.66 -11.18 -5.14
N CYS A 234 -5.97 -10.25 -5.79
CA CYS A 234 -6.25 -8.81 -5.71
C CYS A 234 -7.68 -8.49 -6.19
N ALA A 235 -8.10 -9.04 -7.34
CA ALA A 235 -9.44 -8.87 -7.88
C ALA A 235 -10.51 -9.48 -6.96
N LEU A 236 -10.22 -10.65 -6.38
CA LEU A 236 -11.12 -11.31 -5.44
C LEU A 236 -11.38 -10.43 -4.20
N LEU A 237 -10.31 -9.83 -3.68
CA LEU A 237 -10.40 -8.95 -2.51
C LEU A 237 -11.13 -7.65 -2.87
N LEU A 238 -10.83 -7.04 -4.03
CA LEU A 238 -11.54 -5.85 -4.52
C LEU A 238 -13.04 -6.10 -4.64
N ALA A 239 -13.45 -7.21 -5.25
CA ALA A 239 -14.86 -7.55 -5.44
C ALA A 239 -15.61 -7.68 -4.10
N ALA A 240 -14.91 -8.12 -3.04
CA ALA A 240 -15.53 -8.25 -1.72
C ALA A 240 -15.74 -6.91 -0.99
N ILE A 241 -14.88 -5.89 -1.22
CA ILE A 241 -14.90 -4.63 -0.47
C ILE A 241 -15.49 -3.44 -1.26
N ALA A 242 -15.67 -3.58 -2.57
CA ALA A 242 -16.19 -2.51 -3.43
C ALA A 242 -17.65 -2.15 -3.10
N GLU A 243 -18.01 -0.85 -3.30
CA GLU A 243 -19.38 -0.35 -3.14
C GLU A 243 -20.27 -0.67 -4.35
N LYS A 244 -19.63 -1.01 -5.47
CA LYS A 244 -20.30 -1.40 -6.72
C LYS A 244 -19.67 -2.68 -7.24
N PRO A 245 -20.41 -3.55 -7.94
CA PRO A 245 -19.83 -4.74 -8.57
C PRO A 245 -18.67 -4.40 -9.50
N VAL A 246 -17.58 -5.13 -9.37
CA VAL A 246 -16.43 -5.08 -10.29
C VAL A 246 -16.40 -6.40 -11.05
N GLU A 247 -16.97 -6.37 -12.23
CA GLU A 247 -17.02 -7.55 -13.11
C GLU A 247 -15.79 -7.58 -14.00
N TRP A 248 -14.93 -8.58 -13.80
CA TRP A 248 -13.80 -8.83 -14.68
C TRP A 248 -13.72 -10.32 -15.04
N LYS A 249 -13.12 -10.60 -16.18
CA LYS A 249 -12.90 -11.99 -16.63
C LYS A 249 -11.43 -12.17 -16.97
N PRO A 250 -10.78 -13.23 -16.43
CA PRO A 250 -9.43 -13.58 -16.83
C PRO A 250 -9.33 -13.74 -18.34
N THR A 251 -8.29 -13.18 -18.93
CA THR A 251 -7.96 -13.37 -20.34
C THR A 251 -6.46 -13.50 -20.51
N ALA A 252 -6.04 -14.23 -21.52
CA ALA A 252 -4.64 -14.33 -21.92
C ALA A 252 -4.32 -13.49 -23.17
N ARG A 253 -5.26 -12.65 -23.63
CA ARG A 253 -5.14 -11.91 -24.88
C ARG A 253 -5.50 -10.45 -24.73
N LEU A 254 -4.75 -9.58 -25.42
CA LEU A 254 -4.90 -8.13 -25.38
C LEU A 254 -5.09 -7.52 -26.77
N GLU A 255 -5.48 -8.33 -27.76
CA GLU A 255 -5.71 -7.86 -29.13
C GLU A 255 -6.72 -6.71 -29.14
N GLY A 256 -6.37 -5.67 -29.90
CA GLY A 256 -7.17 -4.46 -30.07
C GLY A 256 -7.01 -3.43 -28.96
N LEU A 257 -6.25 -3.73 -27.88
CA LEU A 257 -5.93 -2.74 -26.86
C LEU A 257 -4.71 -1.90 -27.27
N ARG A 258 -4.82 -0.60 -27.01
CA ARG A 258 -3.79 0.41 -27.28
C ARG A 258 -3.31 1.00 -25.97
N LEU A 259 -2.00 0.88 -25.65
CA LEU A 259 -1.41 1.32 -24.38
C LEU A 259 -0.42 2.45 -24.64
N GLY A 260 -0.54 3.53 -23.89
CA GLY A 260 0.39 4.66 -23.91
C GLY A 260 1.58 4.41 -22.98
N PHE A 261 2.78 4.32 -23.51
CA PHE A 261 3.99 4.20 -22.72
C PHE A 261 4.54 5.58 -22.33
N LEU A 262 4.71 5.79 -21.02
CA LEU A 262 5.16 7.06 -20.44
C LEU A 262 6.68 7.04 -20.18
N ARG A 263 7.49 7.04 -21.24
CA ARG A 263 8.96 6.95 -21.15
C ARG A 263 9.55 8.00 -20.20
N HIS A 264 9.05 9.23 -20.20
CA HIS A 264 9.54 10.34 -19.36
C HIS A 264 9.34 10.13 -17.85
N LEU A 265 8.46 9.17 -17.44
CA LEU A 265 8.24 8.76 -16.05
C LEU A 265 8.93 7.45 -15.68
N ASN A 266 9.63 6.79 -16.63
CA ASN A 266 10.22 5.45 -16.42
C ASN A 266 11.50 5.45 -15.57
N GLY A 267 11.84 6.57 -14.92
CA GLY A 267 13.06 6.69 -14.12
C GLY A 267 14.34 6.75 -14.95
N GLU A 268 15.48 6.80 -14.26
CA GLU A 268 16.82 6.88 -14.86
C GLU A 268 17.63 5.59 -14.67
N ASN A 269 17.13 4.64 -13.88
CA ASN A 269 17.80 3.36 -13.64
C ASN A 269 17.75 2.49 -14.91
N GLU A 270 18.92 2.22 -15.52
CA GLU A 270 19.02 1.48 -16.78
C GLU A 270 18.47 0.07 -16.71
N ASP A 271 18.58 -0.63 -15.57
CA ASP A 271 18.06 -1.99 -15.43
C ASP A 271 16.54 -1.99 -15.31
N VAL A 272 15.95 -0.99 -14.65
CA VAL A 272 14.50 -0.77 -14.67
C VAL A 272 14.02 -0.48 -16.09
N GLN A 273 14.75 0.37 -16.85
CA GLN A 273 14.41 0.66 -18.25
C GLN A 273 14.42 -0.61 -19.12
N LYS A 274 15.44 -1.46 -18.99
CA LYS A 274 15.54 -2.76 -19.72
C LYS A 274 14.38 -3.70 -19.35
N LEU A 275 14.04 -3.80 -18.06
CA LEU A 275 12.92 -4.62 -17.60
C LEU A 275 11.59 -4.08 -18.11
N THR A 276 11.43 -2.76 -18.16
CA THR A 276 10.23 -2.12 -18.74
C THR A 276 10.11 -2.44 -20.22
N GLU A 277 11.16 -2.28 -21.02
CA GLU A 277 11.12 -2.62 -22.46
C GLU A 277 10.79 -4.10 -22.67
N SER A 278 11.39 -5.01 -21.91
CA SER A 278 11.06 -6.44 -21.97
C SER A 278 9.60 -6.70 -21.60
N SER A 279 9.04 -5.94 -20.65
CA SER A 279 7.63 -6.02 -20.26
C SER A 279 6.70 -5.50 -21.35
N LEU A 280 7.09 -4.42 -22.05
CA LEU A 280 6.36 -3.94 -23.24
C LEU A 280 6.36 -4.98 -24.38
N ASP A 281 7.46 -5.72 -24.56
CA ASP A 281 7.51 -6.81 -25.55
C ASP A 281 6.57 -7.98 -25.17
N VAL A 282 6.44 -8.29 -23.88
CA VAL A 282 5.43 -9.23 -23.39
C VAL A 282 4.03 -8.74 -23.75
N LEU A 283 3.68 -7.48 -23.52
CA LEU A 283 2.39 -6.90 -23.85
C LEU A 283 2.12 -6.92 -25.38
N ARG A 284 3.13 -6.59 -26.21
CA ARG A 284 3.06 -6.72 -27.68
C ARG A 284 2.80 -8.16 -28.10
N SER A 285 3.46 -9.13 -27.47
CA SER A 285 3.27 -10.57 -27.76
C SER A 285 1.86 -11.08 -27.41
N LEU A 286 1.14 -10.38 -26.54
CA LEU A 286 -0.24 -10.63 -26.17
C LEU A 286 -1.25 -9.93 -27.11
N GLY A 287 -0.76 -9.13 -28.08
CA GLY A 287 -1.56 -8.43 -29.08
C GLY A 287 -1.86 -6.96 -28.78
N ALA A 288 -1.28 -6.38 -27.73
CA ALA A 288 -1.44 -4.96 -27.47
C ALA A 288 -0.55 -4.09 -28.38
N GLU A 289 -1.07 -2.95 -28.83
CA GLU A 289 -0.29 -1.90 -29.48
C GLU A 289 0.28 -0.96 -28.41
N ILE A 290 1.58 -0.66 -28.50
CA ILE A 290 2.27 0.25 -27.57
C ILE A 290 2.66 1.54 -28.29
N ILE A 291 2.23 2.68 -27.78
CA ILE A 291 2.44 4.00 -28.34
C ILE A 291 3.15 4.85 -27.28
N GLU A 292 4.28 5.44 -27.62
CA GLU A 292 4.96 6.34 -26.70
C GLU A 292 4.24 7.70 -26.64
N VAL A 293 3.95 8.15 -25.41
CA VAL A 293 3.22 9.39 -25.16
C VAL A 293 3.77 10.10 -23.92
N GLU A 294 3.41 11.36 -23.74
CA GLU A 294 3.79 12.16 -22.56
C GLU A 294 2.56 12.65 -21.81
N LEU A 295 2.65 12.67 -20.47
CA LEU A 295 1.68 13.35 -19.62
C LEU A 295 2.13 14.80 -19.38
N PRO A 296 1.29 15.79 -19.68
CA PRO A 296 1.62 17.18 -19.44
C PRO A 296 1.54 17.54 -17.94
N HIS A 297 2.03 18.73 -17.58
CA HIS A 297 1.85 19.38 -16.27
C HIS A 297 2.39 18.66 -15.04
N THR A 298 3.17 17.59 -15.16
CA THR A 298 3.58 16.75 -14.01
C THR A 298 4.25 17.51 -12.87
N ARG A 299 5.09 18.52 -13.17
CA ARG A 299 5.77 19.38 -12.17
C ARG A 299 4.81 20.33 -11.45
N GLU A 300 3.86 20.91 -12.18
CA GLU A 300 2.86 21.83 -11.63
C GLU A 300 1.89 21.07 -10.74
N ILE A 301 1.41 19.91 -11.19
CA ILE A 301 0.55 19.01 -10.43
C ILE A 301 1.17 18.68 -9.07
N SER A 302 2.45 18.31 -9.01
CA SER A 302 3.11 17.96 -7.76
C SER A 302 3.08 19.09 -6.72
N LYS A 303 3.26 20.35 -7.13
CA LYS A 303 3.22 21.51 -6.24
C LYS A 303 1.80 21.80 -5.74
N LEU A 304 0.84 21.83 -6.66
CA LEU A 304 -0.57 22.12 -6.35
C LEU A 304 -1.17 21.06 -5.44
N ARG A 305 -0.92 19.78 -5.75
CA ARG A 305 -1.36 18.65 -4.94
C ARG A 305 -0.84 18.73 -3.50
N PHE A 306 0.47 19.00 -3.33
CA PHE A 306 1.06 19.09 -2.00
C PHE A 306 0.45 20.22 -1.17
N ARG A 307 0.21 21.39 -1.78
CA ARG A 307 -0.48 22.52 -1.14
C ARG A 307 -1.91 22.16 -0.72
N ALA A 308 -2.66 21.52 -1.62
CA ALA A 308 -4.02 21.08 -1.36
C ALA A 308 -4.05 20.04 -0.22
N MET A 309 -3.19 19.02 -0.31
CA MET A 309 -3.11 17.94 0.66
C MET A 309 -2.81 18.43 2.08
N LEU A 310 -1.89 19.40 2.27
CA LEU A 310 -1.60 19.94 3.59
C LEU A 310 -2.82 20.66 4.23
N GLY A 311 -3.54 21.47 3.46
CA GLY A 311 -4.72 22.18 3.98
C GLY A 311 -5.88 21.25 4.30
N GLU A 312 -6.13 20.25 3.46
CA GLU A 312 -7.14 19.21 3.66
C GLU A 312 -6.78 18.29 4.82
N TYR A 313 -5.51 17.94 4.99
CA TYR A 313 -5.03 17.14 6.12
C TYR A 313 -5.38 17.78 7.47
N ARG A 314 -5.24 19.09 7.60
CA ARG A 314 -5.67 19.82 8.80
C ARG A 314 -7.17 19.63 9.08
N GLU A 315 -8.00 19.80 8.06
CA GLU A 315 -9.45 19.70 8.19
C GLU A 315 -9.89 18.27 8.53
N ASP A 316 -9.47 17.30 7.71
CA ASP A 316 -9.90 15.91 7.81
C ASP A 316 -9.37 15.22 9.07
N LEU A 317 -8.09 15.44 9.44
CA LEU A 317 -7.53 14.87 10.65
C LEU A 317 -8.17 15.45 11.91
N ASN A 318 -8.43 16.77 11.96
CA ASN A 318 -9.15 17.37 13.09
C ASN A 318 -10.56 16.77 13.24
N ALA A 319 -11.30 16.61 12.14
CA ALA A 319 -12.62 16.00 12.16
C ALA A 319 -12.57 14.55 12.65
N TYR A 320 -11.60 13.76 12.19
CA TYR A 320 -11.37 12.38 12.64
C TYR A 320 -11.06 12.35 14.15
N LEU A 321 -10.02 13.07 14.60
CA LEU A 321 -9.57 13.08 16.00
C LEU A 321 -10.70 13.53 16.95
N ALA A 322 -11.44 14.58 16.59
CA ALA A 322 -12.63 15.04 17.36
C ALA A 322 -13.70 13.95 17.48
N SER A 323 -13.73 12.99 16.57
CA SER A 323 -14.68 11.88 16.60
C SER A 323 -14.23 10.69 17.45
N THR A 324 -12.95 10.56 17.79
CA THR A 324 -12.39 9.44 18.54
C THR A 324 -12.72 9.47 20.03
N THR A 325 -12.36 8.43 20.77
CA THR A 325 -12.41 8.40 22.25
C THR A 325 -11.09 8.80 22.92
N SER A 326 -10.04 9.06 22.13
CA SER A 326 -8.72 9.47 22.63
C SER A 326 -8.77 10.82 23.34
N LYS A 327 -7.76 11.07 24.17
CA LYS A 327 -7.48 12.39 24.75
C LYS A 327 -6.95 13.37 23.72
N VAL A 328 -6.33 12.87 22.64
CA VAL A 328 -5.86 13.67 21.51
C VAL A 328 -7.05 13.89 20.57
N ARG A 329 -7.62 15.10 20.58
CA ARG A 329 -8.87 15.47 19.93
C ARG A 329 -8.69 16.40 18.73
N SER A 330 -7.47 16.88 18.52
CA SER A 330 -7.13 17.83 17.45
C SER A 330 -5.69 17.63 16.98
N MET A 331 -5.35 18.21 15.82
CA MET A 331 -3.97 18.27 15.34
C MET A 331 -3.07 19.04 16.32
N ALA A 332 -3.59 20.07 17.00
CA ALA A 332 -2.84 20.80 18.03
C ALA A 332 -2.51 19.89 19.23
N ASP A 333 -3.47 19.07 19.68
CA ASP A 333 -3.23 18.09 20.74
C ASP A 333 -2.19 17.04 20.30
N LEU A 334 -2.26 16.59 19.06
CA LEU A 334 -1.30 15.63 18.49
C LEU A 334 0.13 16.21 18.46
N ILE A 335 0.27 17.45 17.99
CA ILE A 335 1.55 18.18 17.99
C ILE A 335 2.11 18.30 19.41
N ALA A 336 1.26 18.64 20.38
CA ALA A 336 1.66 18.75 21.79
C ALA A 336 2.04 17.39 22.38
N PHE A 337 1.27 16.33 22.06
CA PHE A 337 1.58 14.96 22.48
C PHE A 337 2.94 14.50 21.96
N ASN A 338 3.22 14.68 20.68
CA ASN A 338 4.50 14.30 20.05
C ASN A 338 5.68 15.05 20.70
N LYS A 339 5.55 16.36 20.97
CA LYS A 339 6.57 17.16 21.68
C LYS A 339 6.82 16.63 23.08
N SER A 340 5.77 16.25 23.80
CA SER A 340 5.87 15.73 25.17
C SER A 340 6.44 14.31 25.25
N ASN A 341 6.41 13.56 24.15
CA ASN A 341 6.88 12.18 24.00
C ASN A 341 7.98 12.07 22.94
N ALA A 342 8.76 13.12 22.72
CA ALA A 342 9.69 13.24 21.60
C ALA A 342 10.75 12.11 21.54
N ASP A 343 11.13 11.57 22.67
CA ASP A 343 12.06 10.45 22.79
C ASP A 343 11.53 9.15 22.14
N LYS A 344 10.21 8.98 22.05
CA LYS A 344 9.54 7.81 21.48
C LYS A 344 8.91 8.10 20.12
N GLU A 345 8.25 9.27 20.01
CA GLU A 345 7.53 9.68 18.79
C GLU A 345 8.46 10.26 17.72
N MET A 346 9.53 10.95 18.12
CA MET A 346 10.42 11.69 17.21
C MET A 346 11.91 11.32 17.37
N PRO A 347 12.29 10.02 17.54
CA PRO A 347 13.70 9.66 17.74
C PRO A 347 14.57 9.88 16.49
N TYR A 348 13.97 9.96 15.30
CA TYR A 348 14.68 10.05 14.01
C TYR A 348 14.33 11.29 13.21
N PHE A 349 13.07 11.73 13.21
CA PHE A 349 12.56 12.87 12.43
C PHE A 349 11.45 13.61 13.17
N GLY A 350 11.22 14.87 12.80
CA GLY A 350 10.25 15.76 13.43
C GLY A 350 8.80 15.55 12.96
N GLN A 351 8.01 16.66 13.02
CA GLN A 351 6.59 16.67 12.68
C GLN A 351 6.21 17.91 11.84
N GLU A 352 7.11 18.32 10.98
CA GLU A 352 7.02 19.59 10.25
C GLU A 352 5.75 19.66 9.39
N PHE A 353 5.28 18.54 8.81
CA PHE A 353 4.04 18.54 8.01
C PHE A 353 2.80 18.76 8.86
N LEU A 354 2.77 18.24 10.10
CA LEU A 354 1.68 18.55 11.05
C LEU A 354 1.67 20.04 11.40
N GLU A 355 2.84 20.62 11.69
CA GLU A 355 2.97 22.04 12.02
C GLU A 355 2.65 22.95 10.83
N MET A 356 3.10 22.59 9.62
CA MET A 356 2.74 23.30 8.37
C MET A 356 1.22 23.23 8.10
N ALA A 357 0.62 22.05 8.25
CA ALA A 357 -0.83 21.89 8.05
C ALA A 357 -1.61 22.69 9.09
N ALA A 358 -1.22 22.65 10.38
CA ALA A 358 -1.88 23.41 11.45
C ALA A 358 -1.87 24.92 11.20
N ALA A 359 -0.84 25.45 10.54
CA ALA A 359 -0.71 26.88 10.20
C ALA A 359 -1.63 27.33 9.03
N LEU A 360 -2.33 26.42 8.33
CA LEU A 360 -3.21 26.73 7.21
C LEU A 360 -4.67 26.94 7.66
N ASP A 361 -4.91 27.78 8.65
CA ASP A 361 -6.21 27.98 9.31
C ASP A 361 -6.95 29.27 8.90
N SER A 362 -6.29 30.18 8.16
CA SER A 362 -6.93 31.41 7.68
C SER A 362 -7.91 31.14 6.51
N GLU A 363 -8.92 32.02 6.35
CA GLU A 363 -9.85 31.94 5.23
C GLU A 363 -9.14 31.97 3.87
N GLU A 364 -8.07 32.77 3.75
CA GLU A 364 -7.25 32.84 2.55
C GLU A 364 -6.55 31.49 2.28
N ALA A 365 -5.92 30.87 3.29
CA ALA A 365 -5.26 29.58 3.17
C ALA A 365 -6.24 28.46 2.77
N ILE A 366 -7.46 28.49 3.31
CA ILE A 366 -8.54 27.55 2.95
C ILE A 366 -8.96 27.73 1.50
N ALA A 367 -9.15 29.00 1.06
CA ALA A 367 -9.50 29.31 -0.33
C ALA A 367 -8.40 28.87 -1.32
N GLU A 368 -7.13 29.13 -1.00
CA GLU A 368 -5.97 28.66 -1.79
C GLU A 368 -5.89 27.13 -1.86
N THR A 369 -6.14 26.43 -0.74
CA THR A 369 -6.19 24.96 -0.69
C THR A 369 -7.21 24.42 -1.69
N LYS A 370 -8.43 24.98 -1.67
CA LYS A 370 -9.50 24.61 -2.58
C LYS A 370 -9.15 24.87 -4.05
N ALA A 371 -8.61 26.06 -4.34
CA ALA A 371 -8.19 26.44 -5.70
C ALA A 371 -7.06 25.54 -6.23
N ALA A 372 -6.07 25.23 -5.38
CA ALA A 372 -4.98 24.31 -5.71
C ALA A 372 -5.49 22.91 -6.04
N ARG A 373 -6.44 22.36 -5.23
CA ARG A 373 -7.08 21.08 -5.47
C ARG A 373 -7.84 21.03 -6.79
N GLU A 374 -8.69 22.03 -7.04
CA GLU A 374 -9.50 22.11 -8.27
C GLU A 374 -8.62 22.18 -9.51
N THR A 375 -7.56 22.99 -9.45
CA THR A 375 -6.58 23.11 -10.55
C THR A 375 -5.81 21.80 -10.74
N ALA A 376 -5.26 21.20 -9.68
CA ALA A 376 -4.53 19.93 -9.79
C ALA A 376 -5.41 18.82 -10.38
N ARG A 377 -6.68 18.79 -9.99
CA ARG A 377 -7.64 17.80 -10.49
C ARG A 377 -7.94 17.99 -11.98
N ARG A 378 -8.13 19.21 -12.44
CA ARG A 378 -8.33 19.54 -13.85
C ARG A 378 -7.08 19.18 -14.69
N LEU A 379 -5.90 19.55 -14.22
CA LEU A 379 -4.64 19.24 -14.90
C LEU A 379 -4.34 17.73 -14.97
N THR A 380 -4.83 16.93 -14.01
CA THR A 380 -4.61 15.48 -14.01
C THR A 380 -5.65 14.71 -14.80
N ARG A 381 -6.90 15.20 -14.87
CA ARG A 381 -8.03 14.57 -15.55
C ARG A 381 -8.16 15.12 -16.98
N GLU A 382 -8.91 16.22 -17.12
CA GLU A 382 -9.37 16.79 -18.39
C GLU A 382 -8.18 17.20 -19.29
N GLU A 383 -7.14 17.79 -18.70
CA GLU A 383 -5.95 18.26 -19.43
C GLU A 383 -4.76 17.28 -19.32
N GLY A 384 -4.92 16.17 -18.61
CA GLY A 384 -3.91 15.15 -18.36
C GLY A 384 -4.29 13.80 -18.95
N ILE A 385 -4.66 12.85 -18.09
CA ILE A 385 -4.92 11.46 -18.49
C ILE A 385 -5.98 11.38 -19.58
N ASP A 386 -7.13 12.06 -19.41
CA ASP A 386 -8.26 11.96 -20.36
C ASP A 386 -7.87 12.53 -21.73
N ALA A 387 -7.16 13.67 -21.75
CA ALA A 387 -6.68 14.27 -22.99
C ALA A 387 -5.76 13.32 -23.77
N VAL A 388 -4.75 12.74 -23.09
CA VAL A 388 -3.75 11.86 -23.72
C VAL A 388 -4.43 10.56 -24.22
N LEU A 389 -5.31 9.96 -23.42
CA LEU A 389 -6.04 8.76 -23.83
C LEU A 389 -6.90 9.03 -25.06
N ASN A 390 -7.62 10.16 -25.10
CA ASN A 390 -8.51 10.53 -26.21
C ASN A 390 -7.73 10.87 -27.48
N GLU A 391 -6.68 11.71 -27.38
CA GLU A 391 -5.87 12.16 -28.51
C GLU A 391 -5.23 10.98 -29.27
N HIS A 392 -4.67 10.03 -28.51
CA HIS A 392 -3.97 8.88 -29.05
C HIS A 392 -4.85 7.62 -29.15
N ARG A 393 -6.15 7.69 -28.79
CA ARG A 393 -7.11 6.57 -28.77
C ARG A 393 -6.58 5.40 -27.97
N LEU A 394 -6.15 5.66 -26.74
CA LEU A 394 -5.57 4.66 -25.84
C LEU A 394 -6.61 4.12 -24.87
N ASP A 395 -6.44 2.87 -24.47
CA ASP A 395 -7.25 2.23 -23.44
C ASP A 395 -6.67 2.45 -22.03
N ALA A 396 -5.33 2.46 -21.90
CA ALA A 396 -4.64 2.68 -20.63
C ALA A 396 -3.22 3.22 -20.85
N LEU A 397 -2.61 3.67 -19.75
CA LEU A 397 -1.21 4.10 -19.68
C LEU A 397 -0.38 3.04 -18.95
N VAL A 398 0.89 2.88 -19.35
CA VAL A 398 1.82 1.89 -18.82
C VAL A 398 3.19 2.50 -18.59
N VAL A 399 3.84 2.14 -17.47
CA VAL A 399 5.18 2.60 -17.09
C VAL A 399 5.70 1.76 -15.91
N SER A 400 7.00 1.82 -15.56
CA SER A 400 7.49 1.27 -14.29
C SER A 400 6.82 1.95 -13.09
N THR A 401 6.55 1.19 -12.01
CA THR A 401 5.91 1.76 -10.82
C THR A 401 6.84 2.70 -10.08
N SER A 402 8.08 2.27 -9.84
CA SER A 402 9.12 3.03 -9.14
C SER A 402 10.50 2.42 -9.42
N ASP A 403 11.55 3.12 -9.01
CA ASP A 403 12.89 2.55 -8.91
C ASP A 403 12.93 1.42 -7.84
N PRO A 404 14.00 0.58 -7.82
CA PRO A 404 14.21 -0.42 -6.77
C PRO A 404 14.27 0.23 -5.38
N ALA A 405 14.02 -0.56 -4.35
CA ALA A 405 14.10 -0.09 -2.98
C ALA A 405 15.51 0.39 -2.62
N ASP A 406 15.61 1.53 -1.93
CA ASP A 406 16.86 2.05 -1.38
C ASP A 406 17.19 1.42 -0.02
N VAL A 407 18.47 1.48 0.39
CA VAL A 407 18.88 1.18 1.75
C VAL A 407 18.14 2.11 2.72
N THR A 408 17.66 1.57 3.83
CA THR A 408 16.91 2.34 4.82
C THR A 408 17.78 3.39 5.50
N ASP A 409 17.38 4.65 5.43
CA ASP A 409 18.05 5.77 6.09
C ASP A 409 17.11 6.42 7.12
N LEU A 410 17.37 6.13 8.40
CA LEU A 410 16.61 6.70 9.51
C LEU A 410 16.97 8.16 9.79
N LYS A 411 18.12 8.64 9.32
CA LYS A 411 18.61 10.00 9.58
C LYS A 411 18.10 11.02 8.56
N ASN A 412 18.11 10.64 7.27
CA ASN A 412 17.75 11.55 6.19
C ASN A 412 16.35 11.24 5.60
N GLY A 413 15.72 10.18 6.08
CA GLY A 413 14.42 9.74 5.62
C GLY A 413 14.46 8.96 4.30
N HIS A 414 13.30 8.49 3.89
CA HIS A 414 13.11 7.82 2.62
C HIS A 414 12.92 8.87 1.52
N ARG A 415 13.89 8.99 0.64
CA ARG A 415 13.83 9.97 -0.46
C ARG A 415 12.90 9.54 -1.59
N GLY A 416 12.50 8.26 -1.60
CA GLY A 416 11.67 7.66 -2.65
C GLY A 416 12.34 7.73 -4.01
N GLY A 417 12.43 6.62 -4.73
CA GLY A 417 12.76 6.64 -6.16
C GLY A 417 11.69 7.40 -6.95
N ARG A 418 11.99 7.75 -8.22
CA ARG A 418 10.97 8.27 -9.13
C ARG A 418 9.83 7.26 -9.25
N GLY A 419 8.59 7.74 -9.14
CA GLY A 419 7.39 6.92 -9.24
C GLY A 419 6.34 7.59 -10.13
N CYS A 420 5.38 6.81 -10.59
CA CYS A 420 4.34 7.26 -11.52
C CYS A 420 3.00 7.56 -10.84
N SER A 421 2.90 7.46 -9.50
CA SER A 421 1.63 7.46 -8.77
C SER A 421 0.91 8.80 -8.70
N THR A 422 1.66 9.91 -8.71
CA THR A 422 1.10 11.25 -8.40
C THR A 422 -0.05 11.66 -9.33
N VAL A 423 0.05 11.41 -10.63
CA VAL A 423 -0.99 11.82 -11.58
C VAL A 423 -2.28 11.02 -11.41
N PRO A 424 -2.27 9.65 -11.44
CA PRO A 424 -3.50 8.87 -11.21
C PRO A 424 -4.05 9.00 -9.79
N ALA A 425 -3.20 9.26 -8.77
CA ALA A 425 -3.66 9.50 -7.40
C ALA A 425 -4.42 10.81 -7.29
N THR A 426 -3.86 11.91 -7.80
CA THR A 426 -4.50 13.24 -7.80
C THR A 426 -5.77 13.27 -8.65
N ALA A 427 -5.78 12.54 -9.78
CA ALA A 427 -6.99 12.33 -10.57
C ALA A 427 -8.06 11.51 -9.84
N GLY A 428 -7.72 10.74 -8.82
CA GLY A 428 -8.62 9.77 -8.19
C GLY A 428 -8.93 8.57 -9.11
N TYR A 429 -8.07 8.28 -10.08
CA TYR A 429 -8.21 7.23 -11.08
C TYR A 429 -7.55 5.91 -10.62
N PRO A 430 -8.00 4.75 -11.09
CA PRO A 430 -7.46 3.46 -10.66
C PRO A 430 -6.04 3.26 -11.16
N HIS A 431 -5.21 2.58 -10.36
CA HIS A 431 -3.81 2.30 -10.63
C HIS A 431 -3.45 0.90 -10.12
N LEU A 432 -3.02 0.03 -11.02
CA LEU A 432 -2.59 -1.34 -10.74
C LEU A 432 -1.08 -1.46 -10.91
N SER A 433 -0.40 -2.05 -9.92
CA SER A 433 1.04 -2.35 -9.93
C SER A 433 1.24 -3.86 -9.89
N VAL A 434 2.03 -4.42 -10.83
CA VAL A 434 2.24 -5.87 -11.01
C VAL A 434 3.73 -6.17 -11.15
N PRO A 435 4.30 -7.18 -10.47
CA PRO A 435 5.72 -7.52 -10.57
C PRO A 435 6.18 -7.74 -12.01
N MET A 436 7.27 -7.06 -12.42
CA MET A 436 7.85 -7.19 -13.76
C MET A 436 9.28 -7.80 -13.76
N GLY A 437 9.93 -7.89 -12.60
CA GLY A 437 11.28 -8.46 -12.49
C GLY A 437 12.01 -8.06 -11.23
N LEU A 438 13.32 -8.33 -11.25
CA LEU A 438 14.26 -7.97 -10.18
C LEU A 438 15.40 -7.13 -10.77
N VAL A 439 15.82 -6.11 -10.04
CA VAL A 439 17.12 -5.43 -10.23
C VAL A 439 18.00 -5.90 -9.07
N GLY A 440 19.06 -6.67 -9.36
CA GLY A 440 19.76 -7.40 -8.31
C GLY A 440 18.83 -8.36 -7.57
N ARG A 441 18.60 -8.11 -6.30
CA ARG A 441 17.67 -8.86 -5.44
C ARG A 441 16.35 -8.14 -5.16
N LEU A 442 16.20 -6.92 -5.66
CA LEU A 442 15.11 -6.02 -5.34
C LEU A 442 14.03 -6.07 -6.42
N PRO A 443 12.78 -6.29 -6.04
CA PRO A 443 11.67 -6.31 -6.99
C PRO A 443 11.39 -4.92 -7.56
N VAL A 444 10.88 -4.93 -8.79
CA VAL A 444 10.28 -3.77 -9.45
C VAL A 444 9.01 -4.19 -10.19
N ASN A 445 8.05 -3.27 -10.27
CA ASN A 445 6.74 -3.52 -10.85
C ASN A 445 6.46 -2.65 -12.09
N LEU A 446 5.57 -3.16 -12.94
CA LEU A 446 4.93 -2.44 -14.02
C LEU A 446 3.58 -1.90 -13.55
N SER A 447 3.31 -0.65 -13.85
CA SER A 447 2.07 0.06 -13.54
C SER A 447 1.16 0.17 -14.75
N PHE A 448 -0.15 0.02 -14.49
CA PHE A 448 -1.22 0.31 -15.43
C PHE A 448 -2.23 1.25 -14.78
N PHE A 449 -2.61 2.33 -15.45
CA PHE A 449 -3.67 3.23 -14.99
C PHE A 449 -4.47 3.80 -16.17
N SER A 450 -5.71 4.20 -15.92
CA SER A 450 -6.60 4.76 -16.92
C SER A 450 -7.61 5.68 -16.25
N THR A 451 -8.72 6.00 -16.91
CA THR A 451 -9.79 6.83 -16.36
C THR A 451 -10.55 6.13 -15.23
N ALA A 452 -11.42 6.87 -14.54
CA ALA A 452 -12.23 6.32 -13.46
C ALA A 452 -13.08 5.11 -13.90
N TRP A 453 -13.23 4.14 -12.98
CA TRP A 453 -14.07 2.95 -13.14
C TRP A 453 -13.55 1.94 -14.16
N THR A 454 -12.26 1.97 -14.48
CA THR A 454 -11.62 1.04 -15.42
C THR A 454 -10.88 -0.11 -14.72
N GLU A 455 -11.16 -0.39 -13.45
CA GLU A 455 -10.57 -1.52 -12.72
C GLU A 455 -10.67 -2.86 -13.48
N PRO A 456 -11.80 -3.20 -14.15
CA PRO A 456 -11.90 -4.42 -14.93
C PRO A 456 -10.87 -4.50 -16.07
N LEU A 457 -10.60 -3.37 -16.74
CA LEU A 457 -9.56 -3.28 -17.77
C LEU A 457 -8.16 -3.46 -17.18
N LEU A 458 -7.84 -2.75 -16.07
CA LEU A 458 -6.53 -2.86 -15.43
C LEU A 458 -6.27 -4.27 -14.92
N LEU A 459 -7.26 -4.91 -14.31
CA LEU A 459 -7.18 -6.32 -13.89
C LEU A 459 -6.99 -7.27 -15.07
N ARG A 460 -7.63 -7.00 -16.21
CA ARG A 460 -7.41 -7.74 -17.46
C ARG A 460 -5.98 -7.61 -17.96
N LEU A 461 -5.45 -6.38 -18.03
CA LEU A 461 -4.08 -6.08 -18.45
C LEU A 461 -3.07 -6.76 -17.52
N GLY A 462 -3.18 -6.53 -16.22
CA GLY A 462 -2.27 -7.08 -15.23
C GLY A 462 -2.30 -8.61 -15.19
N HIS A 463 -3.47 -9.23 -15.26
CA HIS A 463 -3.58 -10.69 -15.28
C HIS A 463 -2.96 -11.32 -16.54
N ALA A 464 -3.24 -10.77 -17.73
CA ALA A 464 -2.65 -11.26 -18.96
C ALA A 464 -1.11 -11.13 -18.93
N PHE A 465 -0.60 -9.99 -18.46
CA PHE A 465 0.82 -9.76 -18.26
C PHE A 465 1.42 -10.78 -17.26
N GLU A 466 0.85 -10.90 -16.04
CA GLU A 466 1.30 -11.83 -14.99
C GLU A 466 1.39 -13.27 -15.50
N GLN A 467 0.37 -13.75 -16.22
CA GLN A 467 0.34 -15.12 -16.74
C GLN A 467 1.38 -15.36 -17.84
N LYS A 468 1.72 -14.36 -18.62
CA LYS A 468 2.69 -14.47 -19.72
C LYS A 468 4.12 -14.24 -19.26
N ALA A 469 4.36 -13.22 -18.43
CA ALA A 469 5.68 -12.86 -17.91
C ALA A 469 6.22 -13.89 -16.92
N ARG A 470 5.33 -14.51 -16.10
CA ARG A 470 5.66 -15.53 -15.09
C ARG A 470 6.83 -15.13 -14.20
N VAL A 471 6.84 -13.86 -13.79
CA VAL A 471 7.88 -13.33 -12.91
C VAL A 471 7.83 -14.04 -11.57
N GLU A 472 8.92 -14.67 -11.18
CA GLU A 472 9.08 -15.27 -9.86
C GLU A 472 9.76 -14.29 -8.92
N VAL A 473 9.01 -13.78 -7.95
CA VAL A 473 9.51 -12.90 -6.90
C VAL A 473 9.25 -13.57 -5.56
N SER A 474 10.31 -14.02 -4.92
CA SER A 474 10.26 -14.68 -3.61
C SER A 474 11.23 -14.00 -2.66
N PRO A 475 10.79 -13.59 -1.46
CA PRO A 475 11.67 -12.93 -0.50
C PRO A 475 12.75 -13.88 0.01
N GLY A 476 13.98 -13.36 0.09
CA GLY A 476 15.16 -14.10 0.53
C GLY A 476 15.55 -13.82 1.97
N PHE A 477 14.99 -12.81 2.61
CA PHE A 477 15.36 -12.31 3.94
C PHE A 477 16.87 -12.10 4.06
N LEU A 478 17.49 -11.59 3.00
CA LEU A 478 18.93 -11.34 2.97
C LEU A 478 19.27 -10.16 3.88
N PRO A 479 20.33 -10.24 4.70
CA PRO A 479 20.71 -9.13 5.58
C PRO A 479 21.18 -7.90 4.79
N HIS A 480 21.81 -8.11 3.65
CA HIS A 480 22.34 -7.09 2.73
C HIS A 480 22.21 -7.58 1.29
N GLU A 481 22.25 -6.65 0.33
CA GLU A 481 22.28 -6.96 -1.11
C GLU A 481 23.62 -7.57 -1.56
#